data_b0c68f1650b8cad2b1bc8735991f68e2
#
_entry.id   b0c68f1650b8cad2b1bc8735991f68e2
#
_cell.length_a   1.000
_cell.length_b   1.000
_cell.length_c   1.000
_cell.angle_alpha   90.00
_cell.angle_beta   90.00
_cell.angle_gamma   90.00
#
_symmetry.space_group_name_H-M   'P 1'
#
loop_
_entity.id
_entity.type
_entity.pdbx_description
1 polymer ?
#
loop_
_entity_poly.entity_id
_entity_poly.type
_entity_poly.pdbx_seq_one_letter_code
_entity_poly.pdbx_strand_id
1 'polypeptide(L)'
;MVEFTKDLKLLPEDFYDQPTLELAKALLGCLLVKETSEGMAAGYIVETEAYIGPGDRAAHSYNNRRTARTEVMFQHSGLAYTYLMHTHCLFNVVSGGVEKPEAVLIRALEPQSGLELMKIRRGVEELIKLTNGPGNLTKSLGITMDDYSHPLTLPPLYIAKGFCPESISVGKRIGIDKSGEARDYPWRFWVTNNPYVSRHQKSEYVIV
;
A
#
# COMPACT_ATOMS: atom_id res chain seq x y z
N MET A 1 -9.73 17.76 -16.58
CA MET A 1 -8.70 16.80 -16.16
C MET A 1 -7.45 17.42 -15.52
N VAL A 2 -7.32 18.74 -15.48
CA VAL A 2 -6.12 19.47 -14.97
C VAL A 2 -6.31 20.02 -13.53
N GLU A 3 -7.52 19.94 -12.97
CA GLU A 3 -7.82 20.56 -11.67
C GLU A 3 -7.45 19.73 -10.44
N PHE A 4 -7.42 18.39 -10.55
CA PHE A 4 -7.21 17.51 -9.40
C PHE A 4 -5.75 17.54 -8.88
N THR A 5 -4.76 17.90 -9.69
CA THR A 5 -3.33 17.83 -9.33
C THR A 5 -2.73 19.12 -8.82
N LYS A 6 -3.36 20.29 -9.03
CA LYS A 6 -2.74 21.60 -8.77
C LYS A 6 -2.45 21.90 -7.31
N ASP A 7 -3.10 21.22 -6.36
CA ASP A 7 -2.97 21.50 -4.92
C ASP A 7 -2.59 20.27 -4.07
N LEU A 8 -2.12 19.19 -4.71
CA LEU A 8 -1.74 17.98 -3.96
C LEU A 8 -0.46 18.26 -3.15
N LYS A 9 -0.56 18.15 -1.82
CA LYS A 9 0.60 18.19 -0.94
C LYS A 9 1.22 16.81 -0.85
N LEU A 10 2.34 16.61 -1.54
CA LEU A 10 3.11 15.36 -1.44
C LEU A 10 3.56 15.16 0.00
N LEU A 11 3.62 13.88 0.43
CA LEU A 11 4.19 13.56 1.73
C LEU A 11 5.70 13.79 1.69
N PRO A 12 6.28 14.48 2.69
CA PRO A 12 7.72 14.69 2.76
C PRO A 12 8.46 13.40 3.16
N GLU A 13 9.78 13.37 2.95
CA GLU A 13 10.60 12.17 3.24
C GLU A 13 10.51 11.71 4.69
N ASP A 14 10.51 12.65 5.64
CA ASP A 14 10.42 12.39 7.08
C ASP A 14 9.09 11.75 7.50
N PHE A 15 8.02 11.87 6.69
CA PHE A 15 6.76 11.17 6.93
C PHE A 15 6.96 9.64 6.96
N TYR A 16 7.89 9.12 6.17
CA TYR A 16 8.14 7.69 6.07
C TYR A 16 9.07 7.16 7.17
N ASP A 17 9.77 8.03 7.89
CA ASP A 17 10.72 7.70 8.96
C ASP A 17 10.03 7.49 10.32
N GLN A 18 9.08 6.59 10.36
CA GLN A 18 8.37 6.23 11.58
C GLN A 18 8.29 4.70 11.72
N PRO A 19 8.02 4.16 12.95
CA PRO A 19 7.88 2.72 13.14
C PRO A 19 6.85 2.13 12.17
N THR A 20 7.12 0.97 11.61
CA THR A 20 6.34 0.36 10.53
C THR A 20 4.85 0.20 10.86
N LEU A 21 4.50 -0.13 12.11
CA LEU A 21 3.09 -0.20 12.53
C LEU A 21 2.41 1.17 12.54
N GLU A 22 3.13 2.22 12.92
CA GLU A 22 2.61 3.59 12.90
C GLU A 22 2.49 4.10 11.45
N LEU A 23 3.49 3.85 10.60
CA LEU A 23 3.43 4.17 9.18
C LEU A 23 2.24 3.48 8.50
N ALA A 24 1.98 2.20 8.82
CA ALA A 24 0.85 1.47 8.25
C ALA A 24 -0.50 2.12 8.57
N LYS A 25 -0.66 2.68 9.76
CA LYS A 25 -1.85 3.45 10.17
C LYS A 25 -1.86 4.84 9.57
N ALA A 26 -0.73 5.55 9.56
CA ALA A 26 -0.60 6.91 9.04
C ALA A 26 -0.83 7.01 7.52
N LEU A 27 -0.58 5.93 6.78
CA LEU A 27 -0.87 5.84 5.35
C LEU A 27 -2.36 5.73 5.03
N LEU A 28 -3.21 5.31 5.97
CA LEU A 28 -4.66 5.27 5.76
C LEU A 28 -5.23 6.68 5.58
N GLY A 29 -6.03 6.85 4.54
CA GLY A 29 -6.57 8.15 4.13
C GLY A 29 -5.62 8.98 3.27
N CYS A 30 -4.34 8.63 3.13
CA CYS A 30 -3.44 9.28 2.18
C CYS A 30 -3.81 8.91 0.74
N LEU A 31 -3.51 9.80 -0.21
CA LEU A 31 -3.82 9.64 -1.63
C LEU A 31 -2.62 9.04 -2.37
N LEU A 32 -2.77 7.82 -2.88
CA LEU A 32 -1.80 7.19 -3.79
C LEU A 32 -2.11 7.62 -5.22
N VAL A 33 -1.12 8.14 -5.92
CA VAL A 33 -1.24 8.66 -7.29
C VAL A 33 -0.23 7.96 -8.20
N LYS A 34 -0.69 7.57 -9.39
CA LYS A 34 0.17 7.08 -10.47
C LYS A 34 -0.14 7.81 -11.77
N GLU A 35 0.89 8.38 -12.36
CA GLU A 35 0.88 8.97 -13.68
C GLU A 35 1.45 8.00 -14.72
N THR A 36 0.80 7.88 -15.86
CA THR A 36 1.24 7.04 -16.99
C THR A 36 1.01 7.80 -18.29
N SER A 37 1.54 7.28 -19.40
CA SER A 37 1.26 7.83 -20.74
C SER A 37 -0.22 7.79 -21.12
N GLU A 38 -1.01 6.90 -20.50
CA GLU A 38 -2.46 6.78 -20.72
C GLU A 38 -3.27 7.78 -19.88
N GLY A 39 -2.65 8.38 -18.87
CA GLY A 39 -3.30 9.31 -17.95
C GLY A 39 -2.95 9.03 -16.49
N MET A 40 -3.60 9.77 -15.59
CA MET A 40 -3.42 9.68 -14.15
C MET A 40 -4.55 8.86 -13.52
N ALA A 41 -4.21 8.04 -12.54
CA ALA A 41 -5.14 7.33 -11.68
C ALA A 41 -4.76 7.52 -10.20
N ALA A 42 -5.75 7.74 -9.33
CA ALA A 42 -5.51 7.98 -7.90
C ALA A 42 -6.64 7.41 -7.03
N GLY A 43 -6.29 7.04 -5.79
CA GLY A 43 -7.24 6.60 -4.78
C GLY A 43 -6.71 6.76 -3.36
N TYR A 44 -7.62 6.95 -2.40
CA TYR A 44 -7.27 6.98 -0.99
C TYR A 44 -6.94 5.57 -0.49
N ILE A 45 -5.83 5.44 0.23
CA ILE A 45 -5.42 4.19 0.87
C ILE A 45 -6.41 3.88 2.00
N VAL A 46 -7.09 2.74 1.91
CA VAL A 46 -8.11 2.34 2.89
C VAL A 46 -7.78 1.02 3.60
N GLU A 47 -6.73 0.33 3.17
CA GLU A 47 -6.27 -0.91 3.79
C GLU A 47 -4.77 -1.09 3.63
N THR A 48 -4.09 -1.46 4.72
CA THR A 48 -2.64 -1.70 4.78
C THR A 48 -2.31 -2.94 5.59
N GLU A 49 -1.13 -3.53 5.35
CA GLU A 49 -0.53 -4.55 6.21
C GLU A 49 0.93 -4.23 6.48
N ALA A 50 1.34 -4.31 7.76
CA ALA A 50 2.73 -4.14 8.15
C ALA A 50 3.50 -5.47 8.11
N TYR A 51 4.76 -5.42 7.65
CA TYR A 51 5.70 -6.55 7.59
C TYR A 51 7.00 -6.11 8.24
N ILE A 52 7.28 -6.63 9.46
CA ILE A 52 8.35 -6.14 10.32
C ILE A 52 9.57 -7.05 10.24
N GLY A 53 10.35 -6.86 9.20
CA GLY A 53 11.70 -7.32 9.01
C GLY A 53 12.07 -8.69 9.54
N PRO A 54 13.22 -8.82 10.22
CA PRO A 54 13.82 -10.13 10.44
C PRO A 54 13.04 -11.06 11.36
N GLY A 55 12.23 -10.51 12.27
CA GLY A 55 11.43 -11.28 13.23
C GLY A 55 10.09 -11.76 12.71
N ASP A 56 9.60 -11.22 11.60
CA ASP A 56 8.30 -11.54 11.03
C ASP A 56 8.40 -12.66 10.00
N ARG A 57 7.94 -13.85 10.36
CA ARG A 57 7.95 -15.02 9.45
C ARG A 57 7.13 -14.86 8.18
N ALA A 58 6.25 -13.85 8.12
CA ALA A 58 5.50 -13.51 6.92
C ALA A 58 6.24 -12.52 6.01
N ALA A 59 7.28 -11.85 6.49
CA ALA A 59 8.06 -10.90 5.70
C ALA A 59 9.01 -11.59 4.73
N HIS A 60 9.21 -11.03 3.54
CA HIS A 60 10.21 -11.51 2.58
C HIS A 60 11.65 -11.39 3.10
N SER A 61 11.88 -10.47 4.03
CA SER A 61 13.13 -10.20 4.72
C SER A 61 13.31 -10.99 6.03
N TYR A 62 12.43 -11.96 6.30
CA TYR A 62 12.57 -12.83 7.47
C TYR A 62 13.99 -13.39 7.58
N ASN A 63 14.58 -13.39 8.79
CA ASN A 63 15.97 -13.74 9.06
C ASN A 63 16.99 -12.87 8.29
N ASN A 64 16.70 -11.61 8.05
CA ASN A 64 17.52 -10.69 7.24
C ASN A 64 17.81 -11.21 5.82
N ARG A 65 16.89 -11.96 5.25
CA ARG A 65 17.03 -12.48 3.89
C ARG A 65 17.14 -11.35 2.87
N ARG A 66 18.35 -11.19 2.32
CA ARG A 66 18.69 -10.18 1.32
C ARG A 66 18.84 -10.85 -0.05
N THR A 67 18.09 -10.39 -1.02
CA THR A 67 18.05 -10.90 -2.39
C THR A 67 17.82 -9.72 -3.34
N ALA A 68 18.06 -9.89 -4.65
CA ALA A 68 17.78 -8.85 -5.63
C ALA A 68 16.33 -8.28 -5.49
N ARG A 69 15.35 -9.10 -5.11
CA ARG A 69 13.97 -8.67 -4.89
C ARG A 69 13.81 -7.83 -3.63
N THR A 70 14.49 -8.15 -2.53
CA THR A 70 14.34 -7.48 -1.23
C THR A 70 15.34 -6.35 -1.01
N GLU A 71 16.28 -6.14 -1.95
CA GLU A 71 17.36 -5.16 -1.83
C GLU A 71 16.86 -3.75 -1.47
N VAL A 72 15.76 -3.30 -2.08
CA VAL A 72 15.18 -1.99 -1.79
C VAL A 72 14.71 -1.84 -0.35
N MET A 73 14.32 -2.93 0.32
CA MET A 73 13.87 -2.88 1.72
C MET A 73 15.01 -2.55 2.70
N PHE A 74 16.28 -2.72 2.29
CA PHE A 74 17.45 -2.36 3.09
C PHE A 74 17.93 -0.92 2.89
N GLN A 75 17.24 -0.16 2.03
CA GLN A 75 17.51 1.24 1.75
C GLN A 75 16.70 2.15 2.69
N HIS A 76 16.69 3.46 2.41
CA HIS A 76 15.90 4.43 3.18
C HIS A 76 14.39 4.22 3.00
N SER A 77 13.61 4.70 3.96
CA SER A 77 12.15 4.65 3.93
C SER A 77 11.56 5.47 2.75
N GLY A 78 10.32 5.19 2.38
CA GLY A 78 9.61 5.97 1.36
C GLY A 78 9.91 5.54 -0.09
N LEU A 79 10.57 4.40 -0.30
CA LEU A 79 10.74 3.80 -1.62
C LEU A 79 9.61 2.80 -1.93
N ALA A 80 9.29 2.67 -3.21
CA ALA A 80 8.37 1.67 -3.71
C ALA A 80 9.03 0.28 -3.73
N TYR A 81 8.45 -0.68 -3.03
CA TYR A 81 8.81 -2.08 -3.13
C TYR A 81 7.74 -2.84 -3.89
N THR A 82 8.01 -3.13 -5.17
CA THR A 82 7.13 -3.92 -6.03
C THR A 82 7.67 -5.33 -6.22
N TYR A 83 6.77 -6.31 -6.28
CA TYR A 83 7.13 -7.70 -6.60
C TYR A 83 5.97 -8.44 -7.25
N LEU A 84 6.28 -9.50 -7.99
CA LEU A 84 5.27 -10.35 -8.59
C LEU A 84 4.85 -11.46 -7.62
N MET A 85 3.55 -11.60 -7.41
CA MET A 85 2.93 -12.76 -6.75
C MET A 85 1.95 -13.41 -7.75
N HIS A 86 2.27 -14.62 -8.18
CA HIS A 86 1.61 -15.25 -9.32
C HIS A 86 1.70 -14.35 -10.55
N THR A 87 0.58 -13.82 -11.02
CA THR A 87 0.50 -12.92 -12.19
C THR A 87 0.28 -11.45 -11.83
N HIS A 88 0.25 -11.11 -10.53
CA HIS A 88 -0.05 -9.76 -10.06
C HIS A 88 1.20 -9.08 -9.52
N CYS A 89 1.41 -7.82 -9.93
CA CYS A 89 2.32 -6.93 -9.24
C CYS A 89 1.68 -6.52 -7.91
N LEU A 90 2.45 -6.54 -6.81
CA LEU A 90 2.03 -6.00 -5.52
C LEU A 90 2.94 -4.85 -5.13
N PHE A 91 2.36 -3.83 -4.48
CA PHE A 91 3.04 -2.59 -4.14
C PHE A 91 3.11 -2.39 -2.63
N ASN A 92 4.32 -2.10 -2.14
CA ASN A 92 4.59 -1.79 -0.74
C ASN A 92 5.37 -0.48 -0.63
N VAL A 93 5.25 0.17 0.50
CA VAL A 93 6.08 1.28 0.95
C VAL A 93 7.19 0.74 1.84
N VAL A 94 8.46 0.98 1.48
CA VAL A 94 9.61 0.64 2.34
C VAL A 94 9.55 1.47 3.62
N SER A 95 9.82 0.84 4.75
CA SER A 95 9.83 1.43 6.10
C SER A 95 11.02 0.92 6.92
N GLY A 96 11.15 1.36 8.17
CA GLY A 96 12.19 0.88 9.09
C GLY A 96 13.55 1.57 8.95
N GLY A 97 13.83 2.24 7.83
CA GLY A 97 15.12 2.90 7.57
C GLY A 97 16.22 1.97 7.08
N VAL A 98 17.41 2.53 6.87
CA VAL A 98 18.57 1.82 6.30
C VAL A 98 18.93 0.60 7.15
N GLU A 99 19.16 -0.55 6.46
CA GLU A 99 19.49 -1.87 7.06
C GLU A 99 18.39 -2.43 8.00
N LYS A 100 17.17 -1.86 7.98
CA LYS A 100 16.00 -2.40 8.68
C LYS A 100 14.92 -2.75 7.64
N PRO A 101 14.96 -3.97 7.07
CA PRO A 101 14.17 -4.33 5.91
C PRO A 101 12.70 -4.61 6.26
N GLU A 102 11.93 -3.55 6.43
CA GLU A 102 10.51 -3.55 6.75
C GLU A 102 9.69 -2.89 5.63
N ALA A 103 8.41 -3.20 5.54
CA ALA A 103 7.54 -2.62 4.53
C ALA A 103 6.07 -2.61 4.95
N VAL A 104 5.31 -1.70 4.35
CA VAL A 104 3.86 -1.63 4.44
C VAL A 104 3.24 -1.99 3.09
N LEU A 105 2.51 -3.09 3.00
CA LEU A 105 1.73 -3.47 1.82
C LEU A 105 0.47 -2.61 1.72
N ILE A 106 0.25 -1.99 0.57
CA ILE A 106 -1.01 -1.31 0.25
C ILE A 106 -1.97 -2.34 -0.34
N ARG A 107 -3.13 -2.52 0.31
CA ARG A 107 -4.05 -3.61 -0.04
C ARG A 107 -5.29 -3.17 -0.79
N ALA A 108 -5.83 -2.01 -0.47
CA ALA A 108 -7.01 -1.49 -1.13
C ALA A 108 -7.01 0.04 -1.15
N LEU A 109 -7.67 0.59 -2.17
CA LEU A 109 -7.88 2.02 -2.32
C LEU A 109 -9.38 2.31 -2.50
N GLU A 110 -9.80 3.49 -2.07
CA GLU A 110 -11.04 4.12 -2.51
C GLU A 110 -10.74 4.98 -3.74
N PRO A 111 -11.19 4.58 -4.96
CA PRO A 111 -10.87 5.29 -6.20
C PRO A 111 -11.37 6.72 -6.20
N GLN A 112 -10.54 7.68 -6.64
CA GLN A 112 -10.87 9.10 -6.66
C GLN A 112 -10.76 9.73 -8.05
N SER A 113 -9.75 9.37 -8.82
CA SER A 113 -9.49 9.95 -10.14
C SER A 113 -9.02 8.88 -11.12
N GLY A 114 -9.31 9.08 -12.41
CA GLY A 114 -8.97 8.13 -13.47
C GLY A 114 -9.88 6.90 -13.49
N LEU A 115 -11.15 7.02 -13.09
CA LEU A 115 -12.08 5.89 -12.95
C LEU A 115 -12.27 5.12 -14.26
N GLU A 116 -12.44 5.82 -15.39
CA GLU A 116 -12.60 5.18 -16.70
C GLU A 116 -11.33 4.42 -17.12
N LEU A 117 -10.16 5.00 -16.85
CA LEU A 117 -8.88 4.34 -17.08
C LEU A 117 -8.74 3.06 -16.22
N MET A 118 -9.14 3.13 -14.96
CA MET A 118 -9.17 1.97 -14.06
C MET A 118 -10.11 0.88 -14.57
N LYS A 119 -11.33 1.24 -15.03
CA LYS A 119 -12.29 0.30 -15.62
C LYS A 119 -11.72 -0.42 -16.83
N ILE A 120 -11.11 0.33 -17.75
CA ILE A 120 -10.45 -0.22 -18.94
C ILE A 120 -9.35 -1.23 -18.54
N ARG A 121 -8.45 -0.84 -17.66
CA ARG A 121 -7.34 -1.70 -17.20
C ARG A 121 -7.81 -2.95 -16.46
N ARG A 122 -8.90 -2.84 -15.71
CA ARG A 122 -9.47 -3.94 -14.93
C ARG A 122 -10.43 -4.82 -15.72
N GLY A 123 -11.11 -4.27 -16.73
CA GLY A 123 -12.20 -4.95 -17.43
C GLY A 123 -13.44 -5.15 -16.54
N VAL A 124 -13.74 -4.21 -15.63
CA VAL A 124 -14.89 -4.25 -14.73
C VAL A 124 -15.51 -2.87 -14.58
N GLU A 125 -16.85 -2.79 -14.46
CA GLU A 125 -17.59 -1.55 -14.31
C GLU A 125 -17.87 -1.14 -12.85
N GLU A 126 -17.93 -2.13 -11.97
CA GLU A 126 -18.25 -1.92 -10.56
C GLU A 126 -17.11 -1.22 -9.83
N LEU A 127 -17.33 0.00 -9.34
CA LEU A 127 -16.33 0.83 -8.67
C LEU A 127 -15.63 0.11 -7.51
N ILE A 128 -16.39 -0.63 -6.68
CA ILE A 128 -15.85 -1.39 -5.54
C ILE A 128 -14.84 -2.45 -5.98
N LYS A 129 -15.01 -3.03 -7.17
CA LYS A 129 -14.12 -4.07 -7.70
C LYS A 129 -12.86 -3.54 -8.38
N LEU A 130 -12.74 -2.23 -8.56
CA LEU A 130 -11.58 -1.64 -9.22
C LEU A 130 -10.29 -1.89 -8.43
N THR A 131 -10.31 -1.59 -7.13
CA THR A 131 -9.11 -1.45 -6.30
C THR A 131 -9.15 -2.25 -4.99
N ASN A 132 -10.15 -3.09 -4.78
CA ASN A 132 -10.32 -3.91 -3.59
C ASN A 132 -9.42 -5.16 -3.60
N GLY A 133 -8.19 -5.00 -3.25
CA GLY A 133 -7.17 -6.03 -3.19
C GLY A 133 -5.86 -5.59 -3.84
N PRO A 134 -4.71 -6.09 -3.34
CA PRO A 134 -3.40 -5.55 -3.70
C PRO A 134 -3.05 -5.69 -5.18
N GLY A 135 -3.41 -6.81 -5.84
CA GLY A 135 -3.23 -6.97 -7.27
C GLY A 135 -4.26 -6.18 -8.11
N ASN A 136 -5.45 -5.94 -7.56
CA ASN A 136 -6.47 -5.14 -8.24
C ASN A 136 -6.07 -3.66 -8.29
N LEU A 137 -5.62 -3.11 -7.17
CA LEU A 137 -5.21 -1.69 -7.11
C LEU A 137 -4.01 -1.40 -8.02
N THR A 138 -3.00 -2.27 -8.05
CA THR A 138 -1.82 -2.06 -8.90
C THR A 138 -2.17 -2.09 -10.38
N LYS A 139 -3.02 -3.06 -10.79
CA LYS A 139 -3.53 -3.11 -12.16
C LYS A 139 -4.37 -1.88 -12.51
N SER A 140 -5.23 -1.41 -11.60
CA SER A 140 -6.05 -0.20 -11.80
C SER A 140 -5.22 1.05 -11.99
N LEU A 141 -4.19 1.24 -11.16
CA LEU A 141 -3.34 2.42 -11.24
C LEU A 141 -2.28 2.32 -12.35
N GLY A 142 -1.98 1.12 -12.84
CA GLY A 142 -0.88 0.90 -13.77
C GLY A 142 0.49 0.86 -13.07
N ILE A 143 0.52 0.41 -11.80
CA ILE A 143 1.76 0.17 -11.06
C ILE A 143 2.35 -1.16 -11.54
N THR A 144 3.63 -1.14 -11.92
CA THR A 144 4.35 -2.28 -12.48
C THR A 144 5.68 -2.54 -11.76
N MET A 145 6.44 -3.50 -12.27
CA MET A 145 7.79 -3.74 -11.76
C MET A 145 8.77 -2.60 -12.09
N ASP A 146 8.46 -1.76 -13.07
CA ASP A 146 9.28 -0.59 -13.41
C ASP A 146 9.25 0.49 -12.30
N ASP A 147 8.28 0.42 -11.41
CA ASP A 147 8.20 1.28 -10.23
C ASP A 147 9.06 0.80 -9.05
N TYR A 148 9.80 -0.31 -9.19
CA TYR A 148 10.69 -0.81 -8.14
C TYR A 148 11.75 0.23 -7.76
N SER A 149 11.91 0.49 -6.46
CA SER A 149 12.84 1.47 -5.91
C SER A 149 12.53 2.94 -6.26
N HIS A 150 11.34 3.24 -6.79
CA HIS A 150 10.93 4.63 -7.05
C HIS A 150 10.65 5.37 -5.73
N PRO A 151 11.17 6.61 -5.53
CA PRO A 151 10.85 7.41 -4.35
C PRO A 151 9.42 7.94 -4.39
N LEU A 152 8.65 7.70 -3.32
CA LEU A 152 7.22 8.04 -3.24
C LEU A 152 6.93 9.52 -2.95
N THR A 153 7.94 10.34 -2.99
CA THR A 153 7.90 11.80 -2.80
C THR A 153 7.83 12.58 -4.11
N LEU A 154 7.85 11.90 -5.27
CA LEU A 154 7.84 12.54 -6.60
C LEU A 154 7.16 11.69 -7.68
N PRO A 155 6.65 12.31 -8.78
CA PRO A 155 6.09 11.58 -9.91
C PRO A 155 7.09 10.59 -10.54
N PRO A 156 6.60 9.54 -11.21
CA PRO A 156 5.21 9.29 -11.60
C PRO A 156 4.39 8.45 -10.61
N LEU A 157 4.98 7.98 -9.49
CA LEU A 157 4.28 7.23 -8.44
C LEU A 157 4.58 7.92 -7.10
N TYR A 158 3.57 8.50 -6.47
CA TYR A 158 3.76 9.26 -5.24
C TYR A 158 2.55 9.17 -4.31
N ILE A 159 2.78 9.55 -3.04
CA ILE A 159 1.73 9.63 -2.03
C ILE A 159 1.60 11.08 -1.58
N ALA A 160 0.36 11.56 -1.55
CA ALA A 160 0.00 12.91 -1.13
C ALA A 160 -0.90 12.87 0.12
N LYS A 161 -1.02 14.01 0.80
CA LYS A 161 -1.99 14.17 1.90
C LYS A 161 -3.40 13.94 1.39
N GLY A 162 -4.22 13.27 2.19
CA GLY A 162 -5.63 13.05 1.96
C GLY A 162 -6.45 13.43 3.20
N PHE A 163 -7.32 12.55 3.64
CA PHE A 163 -8.16 12.75 4.82
C PHE A 163 -7.62 11.97 6.03
N CYS A 164 -8.04 12.36 7.22
CA CYS A 164 -7.78 11.60 8.45
C CYS A 164 -9.00 10.69 8.72
N PRO A 165 -8.83 9.36 8.79
CA PRO A 165 -9.93 8.46 9.15
C PRO A 165 -10.45 8.74 10.56
N GLU A 166 -11.77 8.74 10.74
CA GLU A 166 -12.39 8.87 12.07
C GLU A 166 -12.07 7.67 12.97
N SER A 167 -11.93 6.49 12.38
CA SER A 167 -11.55 5.28 13.10
C SER A 167 -10.87 4.26 12.20
N ILE A 168 -9.96 3.49 12.78
CA ILE A 168 -9.18 2.45 12.12
C ILE A 168 -9.49 1.11 12.77
N SER A 169 -9.94 0.15 11.98
CA SER A 169 -10.11 -1.24 12.38
C SER A 169 -8.79 -1.99 12.27
N VAL A 170 -8.56 -2.91 13.18
CA VAL A 170 -7.33 -3.70 13.30
C VAL A 170 -7.66 -5.19 13.30
N GLY A 171 -6.83 -5.99 12.66
CA GLY A 171 -7.00 -7.43 12.62
C GLY A 171 -5.82 -8.17 11.97
N LYS A 172 -6.00 -9.46 11.75
CA LYS A 172 -4.97 -10.33 11.18
C LYS A 172 -4.75 -10.04 9.69
N ARG A 173 -3.50 -10.24 9.26
CA ARG A 173 -3.10 -10.15 7.86
C ARG A 173 -3.71 -11.28 7.03
N ILE A 174 -3.83 -11.07 5.72
CA ILE A 174 -4.48 -11.98 4.79
C ILE A 174 -3.44 -12.72 3.93
N GLY A 175 -3.67 -14.04 3.74
CA GLY A 175 -2.87 -14.86 2.82
C GLY A 175 -1.51 -15.27 3.34
N ILE A 176 -1.32 -15.26 4.66
CA ILE A 176 -0.07 -15.64 5.34
C ILE A 176 -0.24 -16.86 6.26
N ASP A 177 -1.16 -17.75 5.95
CA ASP A 177 -1.53 -18.91 6.80
C ASP A 177 -0.36 -19.82 7.17
N LYS A 178 0.69 -19.87 6.34
CA LYS A 178 1.88 -20.70 6.53
C LYS A 178 3.01 -20.03 7.32
N SER A 179 2.77 -18.85 7.90
CA SER A 179 3.80 -18.03 8.56
C SER A 179 3.92 -18.30 10.07
N GLY A 180 3.49 -19.46 10.54
CA GLY A 180 3.55 -19.81 11.96
C GLY A 180 2.78 -18.82 12.83
N GLU A 181 3.39 -18.35 13.92
CA GLU A 181 2.80 -17.39 14.85
C GLU A 181 2.51 -16.03 14.22
N ALA A 182 3.26 -15.64 13.18
CA ALA A 182 3.07 -14.35 12.50
C ALA A 182 1.69 -14.19 11.83
N ARG A 183 0.99 -15.30 11.53
CA ARG A 183 -0.40 -15.28 11.02
C ARG A 183 -1.39 -14.67 12.01
N ASP A 184 -1.06 -14.70 13.31
CA ASP A 184 -1.94 -14.26 14.37
C ASP A 184 -1.67 -12.80 14.81
N TYR A 185 -0.62 -12.15 14.28
CA TYR A 185 -0.33 -10.77 14.59
C TYR A 185 -1.39 -9.83 13.99
N PRO A 186 -1.93 -8.88 14.77
CA PRO A 186 -2.96 -7.92 14.34
C PRO A 186 -2.32 -6.75 13.56
N TRP A 187 -1.60 -7.03 12.49
CA TRP A 187 -0.81 -6.05 11.74
C TRP A 187 -1.45 -5.69 10.39
N ARG A 188 -2.76 -5.86 10.28
CA ARG A 188 -3.59 -5.35 9.19
C ARG A 188 -4.49 -4.25 9.73
N PHE A 189 -4.52 -3.13 9.01
CA PHE A 189 -5.24 -1.92 9.38
C PHE A 189 -6.13 -1.50 8.22
N TRP A 190 -7.33 -0.98 8.52
CA TRP A 190 -8.22 -0.46 7.49
C TRP A 190 -9.15 0.62 8.04
N VAL A 191 -9.61 1.51 7.15
CA VAL A 191 -10.61 2.52 7.48
C VAL A 191 -11.91 1.81 7.84
N THR A 192 -12.41 2.05 9.06
CA THR A 192 -13.61 1.38 9.58
C THR A 192 -14.81 1.65 8.67
N ASN A 193 -15.59 0.61 8.37
CA ASN A 193 -16.79 0.65 7.53
C ASN A 193 -16.57 1.13 6.07
N ASN A 194 -15.33 1.27 5.59
CA ASN A 194 -15.09 1.64 4.20
C ASN A 194 -15.43 0.47 3.25
N PRO A 195 -16.29 0.66 2.23
CA PRO A 195 -16.77 -0.41 1.37
C PRO A 195 -15.70 -0.98 0.41
N TYR A 196 -14.60 -0.26 0.20
CA TYR A 196 -13.51 -0.67 -0.70
C TYR A 196 -12.49 -1.60 -0.04
N VAL A 197 -12.59 -1.84 1.27
CA VAL A 197 -11.69 -2.76 2.01
C VAL A 197 -11.80 -4.17 1.43
N SER A 198 -10.66 -4.81 1.17
CA SER A 198 -10.62 -6.15 0.62
C SER A 198 -10.98 -7.19 1.69
N ARG A 199 -11.75 -8.23 1.31
CA ARG A 199 -12.13 -9.33 2.21
C ARG A 199 -12.57 -8.83 3.60
N HIS A 200 -13.80 -8.32 3.69
CA HIS A 200 -14.39 -7.90 4.96
C HIS A 200 -14.24 -8.99 6.02
N GLN A 201 -13.48 -8.67 7.07
CA GLN A 201 -13.33 -9.52 8.25
C GLN A 201 -13.77 -8.71 9.48
N LYS A 202 -14.22 -9.43 10.50
CA LYS A 202 -14.48 -8.80 11.80
C LYS A 202 -13.16 -8.24 12.34
N SER A 203 -13.15 -6.97 12.73
CA SER A 203 -12.01 -6.36 13.41
C SER A 203 -11.79 -7.02 14.79
N GLU A 204 -10.55 -7.12 15.23
CA GLU A 204 -10.22 -7.51 16.59
C GLU A 204 -10.49 -6.35 17.55
N TYR A 205 -10.13 -5.13 17.14
CA TYR A 205 -10.44 -3.88 17.85
C TYR A 205 -10.44 -2.69 16.89
N VAL A 206 -10.89 -1.54 17.38
CA VAL A 206 -10.95 -0.27 16.64
C VAL A 206 -10.17 0.79 17.40
N ILE A 207 -9.40 1.59 16.68
CA ILE A 207 -8.69 2.79 17.16
C ILE A 207 -9.50 4.01 16.70
N VAL A 208 -9.81 4.91 17.61
CA VAL A 208 -10.55 6.17 17.37
C VAL A 208 -9.60 7.35 17.51
#